data_ef751ad435614120da157d872dbc49d6
#
_entry.id   ef751ad435614120da157d872dbc49d6
#
_cell.length_a   1.000
_cell.length_b   1.000
_cell.length_c   1.000
_cell.angle_alpha   90.00
_cell.angle_beta   90.00
_cell.angle_gamma   90.00
#
_symmetry.space_group_name_H-M   'P 1'
#
loop_
_entity.id
_entity.type
_entity.pdbx_description
1 polymer ?
#
loop_
_entity_poly.entity_id
_entity_poly.type
_entity_poly.pdbx_seq_one_letter_code
_entity_poly.pdbx_strand_id
1 'polypeptide(L)'
;MTALDDLAAIPFHDADAPARARMLSRLADTQLIVALAADPVSDDVELKLFPLEGGQVALACDTEDRLAGFFGAATPYAGMPGRVLAGLLSQAGAGLLVNPGQPSEMLLDQSMLAWLQTALAAAPVEGSAALTLRAPAAETVAALAEPLAERLADLRGMIAGAALVGAGDAGESPESHVLMIAGAPSEEQPAIAKALAETLAFLPPQPGGVDVSFAETAPPAFALRFDLSIEQATPAPARPKGPPILR
;
A
#
# COMPACT_ATOMS: atom_id res chain seq x y z
N MET A 1 18.00 -4.16 1.10
CA MET A 1 16.99 -3.22 0.56
C MET A 1 15.63 -3.77 0.92
N THR A 2 14.73 -2.93 1.33
CA THR A 2 13.36 -3.28 1.72
C THR A 2 12.37 -2.68 0.73
N ALA A 3 11.09 -3.08 0.79
CA ALA A 3 10.06 -2.55 -0.10
C ALA A 3 9.86 -1.01 0.04
N LEU A 4 10.19 -0.44 1.21
CA LEU A 4 10.19 1.01 1.38
C LEU A 4 11.40 1.67 0.69
N ASP A 5 12.57 1.03 0.72
CA ASP A 5 13.76 1.55 0.03
C ASP A 5 13.57 1.56 -1.50
N ASP A 6 12.88 0.54 -2.04
CA ASP A 6 12.63 0.42 -3.48
C ASP A 6 11.78 1.59 -4.02
N LEU A 7 10.93 2.19 -3.15
CA LEU A 7 10.13 3.37 -3.48
C LEU A 7 10.87 4.70 -3.23
N ALA A 8 11.99 4.67 -2.52
CA ALA A 8 12.73 5.85 -2.08
C ALA A 8 13.87 6.25 -3.02
N ALA A 9 13.69 6.10 -4.34
CA ALA A 9 14.64 6.59 -5.34
C ALA A 9 14.87 8.12 -5.21
N ILE A 10 13.85 8.84 -4.77
CA ILE A 10 13.92 10.24 -4.33
C ILE A 10 13.54 10.25 -2.86
N PRO A 11 14.28 10.95 -1.97
CA PRO A 11 13.95 11.05 -0.56
C PRO A 11 12.51 11.55 -0.36
N PHE A 12 11.81 11.05 0.65
CA PHE A 12 10.40 11.33 0.90
C PHE A 12 10.06 12.83 0.88
N HIS A 13 10.90 13.67 1.49
CA HIS A 13 10.64 15.11 1.59
C HIS A 13 10.87 15.87 0.28
N ASP A 14 11.68 15.31 -0.64
CA ASP A 14 11.97 15.88 -1.96
C ASP A 14 11.05 15.31 -3.05
N ALA A 15 10.35 14.21 -2.75
CA ALA A 15 9.45 13.55 -3.68
C ALA A 15 8.19 14.39 -3.96
N ASP A 16 7.62 14.24 -5.14
CA ASP A 16 6.34 14.85 -5.48
C ASP A 16 5.16 14.22 -4.72
N ALA A 17 3.98 14.82 -4.79
CA ALA A 17 2.82 14.36 -4.05
C ALA A 17 2.40 12.91 -4.42
N PRO A 18 2.37 12.47 -5.69
CA PRO A 18 2.10 11.08 -6.05
C PRO A 18 3.12 10.09 -5.48
N ALA A 19 4.40 10.39 -5.57
CA ALA A 19 5.45 9.51 -5.02
C ALA A 19 5.36 9.41 -3.49
N ARG A 20 5.14 10.53 -2.78
CA ARG A 20 4.90 10.53 -1.33
C ARG A 20 3.67 9.69 -0.96
N ALA A 21 2.57 9.84 -1.70
CA ALA A 21 1.36 9.08 -1.44
C ALA A 21 1.59 7.56 -1.61
N ARG A 22 2.35 7.12 -2.62
CA ARG A 22 2.75 5.72 -2.81
C ARG A 22 3.60 5.20 -1.64
N MET A 23 4.57 6.00 -1.17
CA MET A 23 5.39 5.64 -0.01
C MET A 23 4.54 5.51 1.25
N LEU A 24 3.58 6.42 1.50
CA LEU A 24 2.66 6.36 2.64
C LEU A 24 1.71 5.17 2.54
N SER A 25 1.21 4.85 1.36
CA SER A 25 0.40 3.65 1.13
C SER A 25 1.20 2.38 1.48
N ARG A 26 2.43 2.26 1.00
CA ARG A 26 3.30 1.12 1.33
C ARG A 26 3.63 1.07 2.82
N LEU A 27 3.91 2.22 3.44
CA LEU A 27 4.18 2.32 4.87
C LEU A 27 3.02 1.77 5.70
N ALA A 28 1.77 2.07 5.32
CA ALA A 28 0.59 1.62 6.04
C ALA A 28 0.50 0.09 6.14
N ASP A 29 0.94 -0.62 5.09
CA ASP A 29 0.91 -2.08 5.01
C ASP A 29 2.22 -2.74 5.48
N THR A 30 3.27 -1.94 5.74
CA THR A 30 4.56 -2.45 6.21
C THR A 30 4.51 -2.76 7.70
N GLN A 31 5.03 -3.94 8.08
CA GLN A 31 5.29 -4.24 9.48
C GLN A 31 6.44 -3.36 9.99
N LEU A 32 6.15 -2.50 10.95
CA LEU A 32 7.12 -1.62 11.59
C LEU A 32 7.51 -2.14 12.96
N ILE A 33 8.76 -1.98 13.28
CA ILE A 33 9.38 -2.28 14.58
C ILE A 33 9.55 -0.95 15.28
N VAL A 34 8.72 -0.64 16.29
CA VAL A 34 8.71 0.63 17.03
C VAL A 34 9.41 0.48 18.37
N ALA A 35 10.25 1.45 18.73
CA ALA A 35 10.95 1.47 19.99
C ALA A 35 9.98 1.68 21.18
N LEU A 36 10.18 0.89 22.25
CA LEU A 36 9.44 1.00 23.50
C LEU A 36 10.28 1.70 24.58
N ALA A 37 9.59 2.31 25.55
CA ALA A 37 10.22 2.95 26.70
C ALA A 37 10.87 1.93 27.64
N ALA A 38 10.25 0.73 27.77
CA ALA A 38 10.70 -0.40 28.58
C ALA A 38 10.21 -1.72 27.97
N ASP A 39 10.75 -2.85 28.44
CA ASP A 39 10.21 -4.15 28.11
C ASP A 39 8.74 -4.27 28.60
N PRO A 40 7.83 -4.78 27.74
CA PRO A 40 6.43 -4.92 28.12
C PRO A 40 6.27 -5.92 29.26
N VAL A 41 5.58 -5.49 30.32
CA VAL A 41 5.30 -6.34 31.52
C VAL A 41 3.90 -6.98 31.41
N SER A 42 3.04 -6.45 30.52
CA SER A 42 1.68 -6.90 30.27
C SER A 42 1.36 -6.72 28.78
N ASP A 43 0.08 -6.80 28.43
CA ASP A 43 -0.40 -6.50 27.06
C ASP A 43 -0.31 -5.00 26.71
N ASP A 44 -0.02 -4.14 27.70
CA ASP A 44 0.18 -2.71 27.50
C ASP A 44 1.61 -2.42 27.09
N VAL A 45 1.78 -1.60 26.04
CA VAL A 45 3.07 -1.17 25.55
C VAL A 45 3.17 0.36 25.63
N GLU A 46 4.32 0.85 26.14
CA GLU A 46 4.63 2.27 26.18
C GLU A 46 5.62 2.60 25.08
N LEU A 47 5.19 3.43 24.11
CA LEU A 47 6.05 3.86 23.02
C LEU A 47 7.12 4.83 23.54
N LYS A 48 8.36 4.66 23.08
CA LYS A 48 9.44 5.58 23.37
C LYS A 48 9.30 6.81 22.47
N LEU A 49 8.97 7.94 23.09
CA LEU A 49 8.83 9.21 22.41
C LEU A 49 10.07 10.08 22.61
N PHE A 50 10.47 10.76 21.55
CA PHE A 50 11.63 11.66 21.53
C PHE A 50 11.16 13.08 21.27
N PRO A 51 11.71 14.07 22.01
CA PRO A 51 11.42 15.45 21.71
C PRO A 51 12.02 15.86 20.37
N LEU A 52 11.24 16.53 19.55
CA LEU A 52 11.65 17.13 18.29
C LEU A 52 11.10 18.56 18.25
N GLU A 53 11.70 19.42 17.43
CA GLU A 53 11.17 20.76 17.22
C GLU A 53 9.73 20.65 16.67
N GLY A 54 8.77 21.18 17.44
CA GLY A 54 7.34 21.11 17.11
C GLY A 54 6.55 19.98 17.75
N GLY A 55 7.16 19.11 18.60
CA GLY A 55 6.41 18.04 19.29
C GLY A 55 7.23 16.85 19.75
N GLN A 56 6.60 15.71 19.78
CA GLN A 56 7.24 14.42 20.08
C GLN A 56 7.08 13.48 18.90
N VAL A 57 8.04 12.58 18.71
CA VAL A 57 8.01 11.56 17.66
C VAL A 57 8.34 10.19 18.24
N ALA A 58 7.65 9.16 17.78
CA ALA A 58 8.10 7.79 17.95
C ALA A 58 9.08 7.43 16.83
N LEU A 59 10.00 6.51 17.11
CA LEU A 59 10.95 6.00 16.15
C LEU A 59 10.61 4.55 15.81
N ALA A 60 10.48 4.25 14.51
CA ALA A 60 10.23 2.91 14.01
C ALA A 60 11.10 2.61 12.80
N CYS A 61 11.40 1.32 12.61
CA CYS A 61 12.10 0.82 11.45
C CYS A 61 11.31 -0.35 10.84
N ASP A 62 11.54 -0.63 9.56
CA ASP A 62 10.96 -1.78 8.86
C ASP A 62 11.75 -3.10 9.10
N THR A 63 12.86 -3.03 9.85
CA THR A 63 13.61 -4.20 10.33
C THR A 63 14.17 -3.96 11.73
N GLU A 64 14.31 -5.05 12.50
CA GLU A 64 14.93 -5.02 13.83
C GLU A 64 16.39 -4.55 13.77
N ASP A 65 17.14 -4.99 12.75
CA ASP A 65 18.55 -4.62 12.56
C ASP A 65 18.73 -3.11 12.39
N ARG A 66 17.81 -2.43 11.69
CA ARG A 66 17.83 -0.98 11.53
C ARG A 66 17.57 -0.28 12.85
N LEU A 67 16.58 -0.78 13.61
CA LEU A 67 16.28 -0.22 14.93
C LEU A 67 17.47 -0.38 15.88
N ALA A 68 18.04 -1.60 15.99
CA ALA A 68 19.20 -1.88 16.81
C ALA A 68 20.42 -1.06 16.36
N GLY A 69 20.63 -0.93 15.06
CA GLY A 69 21.71 -0.12 14.49
C GLY A 69 21.61 1.36 14.83
N PHE A 70 20.40 1.92 14.83
CA PHE A 70 20.18 3.31 15.22
C PHE A 70 20.52 3.57 16.69
N PHE A 71 20.09 2.67 17.59
CA PHE A 71 20.38 2.81 19.02
C PHE A 71 21.79 2.36 19.42
N GLY A 72 22.48 1.62 18.56
CA GLY A 72 23.79 1.03 18.89
C GLY A 72 23.72 -0.07 19.94
N ALA A 73 22.54 -0.51 20.35
CA ALA A 73 22.29 -1.54 21.35
C ALA A 73 20.92 -2.18 21.17
N ALA A 74 20.71 -3.33 21.80
CA ALA A 74 19.40 -3.95 21.93
C ALA A 74 18.42 -2.97 22.63
N THR A 75 17.26 -2.77 22.05
CA THR A 75 16.25 -1.85 22.52
C THR A 75 14.91 -2.58 22.57
N PRO A 76 14.10 -2.44 23.63
CA PRO A 76 12.76 -2.96 23.66
C PRO A 76 11.94 -2.46 22.48
N TYR A 77 11.17 -3.34 21.84
CA TYR A 77 10.37 -2.98 20.68
C TYR A 77 9.05 -3.73 20.62
N ALA A 78 8.14 -3.20 19.81
CA ALA A 78 6.92 -3.90 19.37
C ALA A 78 6.82 -3.87 17.84
N GLY A 79 6.34 -4.98 17.27
CA GLY A 79 6.05 -5.07 15.84
C GLY A 79 4.57 -4.83 15.56
N MET A 80 4.24 -3.91 14.66
CA MET A 80 2.85 -3.68 14.25
C MET A 80 2.77 -3.08 12.83
N PRO A 81 1.64 -3.28 12.11
CA PRO A 81 1.45 -2.61 10.82
C PRO A 81 1.50 -1.09 10.94
N GLY A 82 2.09 -0.42 9.94
CA GLY A 82 2.22 1.03 9.93
C GLY A 82 0.89 1.76 10.12
N ARG A 83 -0.22 1.23 9.56
CA ARG A 83 -1.57 1.78 9.77
C ARG A 83 -2.01 1.80 11.23
N VAL A 84 -1.66 0.77 12.00
CA VAL A 84 -1.97 0.67 13.43
C VAL A 84 -1.15 1.69 14.20
N LEU A 85 0.17 1.73 13.93
CA LEU A 85 1.08 2.68 14.58
C LEU A 85 0.67 4.13 14.29
N ALA A 86 0.34 4.45 13.04
CA ALA A 86 -0.13 5.79 12.66
C ALA A 86 -1.40 6.19 13.42
N GLY A 87 -2.33 5.25 13.62
CA GLY A 87 -3.55 5.49 14.41
C GLY A 87 -3.25 5.78 15.88
N LEU A 88 -2.37 5.01 16.50
CA LEU A 88 -1.96 5.20 17.90
C LEU A 88 -1.26 6.56 18.09
N LEU A 89 -0.34 6.90 17.20
CA LEU A 89 0.40 8.17 17.29
C LEU A 89 -0.49 9.40 17.01
N SER A 90 -1.42 9.29 16.07
CA SER A 90 -2.42 10.34 15.82
C SER A 90 -3.25 10.63 17.06
N GLN A 91 -3.67 9.61 17.82
CA GLN A 91 -4.40 9.76 19.08
C GLN A 91 -3.51 10.34 20.20
N ALA A 92 -2.23 9.95 20.24
CA ALA A 92 -1.26 10.44 21.22
C ALA A 92 -0.75 11.86 20.92
N GLY A 93 -1.08 12.44 19.76
CA GLY A 93 -0.56 13.73 19.33
C GLY A 93 0.95 13.71 19.07
N ALA A 94 1.50 12.57 18.64
CA ALA A 94 2.92 12.40 18.34
C ALA A 94 3.13 12.15 16.83
N GLY A 95 4.29 12.49 16.31
CA GLY A 95 4.75 12.20 14.98
C GLY A 95 5.44 10.83 14.89
N LEU A 96 5.91 10.47 13.71
CA LEU A 96 6.62 9.22 13.43
C LEU A 96 7.87 9.47 12.61
N LEU A 97 9.02 9.04 13.11
CA LEU A 97 10.27 8.97 12.35
C LEU A 97 10.52 7.51 11.94
N VAL A 98 10.51 7.28 10.62
CA VAL A 98 10.71 5.97 10.03
C VAL A 98 12.09 5.85 9.43
N ASN A 99 12.76 4.73 9.65
CA ASN A 99 14.04 4.35 9.03
C ASN A 99 15.12 5.45 9.04
N PRO A 100 15.44 6.08 10.18
CA PRO A 100 16.42 7.18 10.24
C PRO A 100 17.77 6.77 9.64
N GLY A 101 18.34 7.63 8.81
CA GLY A 101 19.61 7.40 8.13
C GLY A 101 19.56 6.41 6.97
N GLN A 102 18.39 5.97 6.54
CA GLN A 102 18.20 5.08 5.41
C GLN A 102 17.60 5.82 4.19
N PRO A 103 17.69 5.29 2.97
CA PRO A 103 17.05 5.91 1.80
C PRO A 103 15.55 6.16 2.00
N SER A 104 14.87 5.28 2.71
CA SER A 104 13.45 5.36 3.05
C SER A 104 13.16 6.12 4.35
N GLU A 105 14.03 7.03 4.77
CA GLU A 105 13.77 7.90 5.91
C GLU A 105 12.54 8.78 5.65
N MET A 106 11.61 8.79 6.62
CA MET A 106 10.41 9.63 6.57
C MET A 106 10.15 10.23 7.95
N LEU A 107 9.99 11.54 8.01
CA LEU A 107 9.47 12.22 9.19
C LEU A 107 8.02 12.62 8.92
N LEU A 108 7.11 12.00 9.63
CA LEU A 108 5.67 12.25 9.52
C LEU A 108 5.20 13.05 10.72
N ASP A 109 4.75 14.26 10.49
CA ASP A 109 4.12 15.09 11.50
C ASP A 109 2.64 14.66 11.74
N GLN A 110 1.97 15.32 12.69
CA GLN A 110 0.57 15.04 12.98
C GLN A 110 -0.35 15.29 11.80
N SER A 111 -0.07 16.25 10.94
CA SER A 111 -0.90 16.56 9.79
C SER A 111 -0.81 15.46 8.73
N MET A 112 0.38 14.94 8.51
CA MET A 112 0.60 13.80 7.62
C MET A 112 -0.03 12.50 8.15
N LEU A 113 0.06 12.26 9.46
CA LEU A 113 -0.61 11.11 10.09
C LEU A 113 -2.14 11.23 10.03
N ALA A 114 -2.70 12.41 10.23
CA ALA A 114 -4.14 12.66 10.09
C ALA A 114 -4.60 12.45 8.64
N TRP A 115 -3.82 12.94 7.66
CA TRP A 115 -4.10 12.68 6.25
C TRP A 115 -4.05 11.18 5.93
N LEU A 116 -3.03 10.47 6.42
CA LEU A 116 -2.90 9.03 6.25
C LEU A 116 -4.12 8.28 6.82
N GLN A 117 -4.57 8.65 8.03
CA GLN A 117 -5.77 8.05 8.63
C GLN A 117 -7.03 8.32 7.79
N THR A 118 -7.14 9.51 7.20
CA THR A 118 -8.26 9.86 6.31
C THR A 118 -8.25 8.99 5.05
N ALA A 119 -7.09 8.81 4.41
CA ALA A 119 -6.95 7.96 3.24
C ALA A 119 -7.28 6.49 3.56
N LEU A 120 -6.79 5.98 4.70
CA LEU A 120 -7.08 4.61 5.18
C LEU A 120 -8.53 4.41 5.62
N ALA A 121 -9.25 5.47 5.96
CA ALA A 121 -10.68 5.42 6.26
C ALA A 121 -11.58 5.32 5.01
N ALA A 122 -11.01 5.52 3.80
CA ALA A 122 -11.77 5.40 2.56
C ALA A 122 -12.47 4.04 2.49
N ALA A 123 -13.77 4.07 2.24
CA ALA A 123 -14.61 2.88 2.17
C ALA A 123 -15.53 2.97 0.95
N PRO A 124 -15.76 1.87 0.24
CA PRO A 124 -16.70 1.86 -0.86
C PRO A 124 -18.12 2.09 -0.34
N VAL A 125 -18.93 2.77 -1.17
CA VAL A 125 -20.38 2.88 -0.96
C VAL A 125 -21.03 1.97 -1.99
N GLU A 126 -21.84 1.03 -1.52
CA GLU A 126 -22.57 0.13 -2.41
C GLU A 126 -23.60 0.90 -3.24
N GLY A 127 -23.61 0.63 -4.53
CA GLY A 127 -24.55 1.25 -5.48
C GLY A 127 -24.85 0.30 -6.64
N SER A 128 -25.92 0.57 -7.37
CA SER A 128 -26.26 -0.12 -8.60
C SER A 128 -26.56 0.91 -9.66
N ALA A 129 -25.86 0.83 -10.78
CA ALA A 129 -26.09 1.67 -11.95
C ALA A 129 -25.97 0.86 -13.24
N ALA A 130 -26.81 1.17 -14.23
CA ALA A 130 -26.62 0.69 -15.58
C ALA A 130 -25.64 1.65 -16.29
N LEU A 131 -24.46 1.14 -16.60
CA LEU A 131 -23.39 1.94 -17.20
C LEU A 131 -23.15 1.51 -18.65
N THR A 132 -22.96 2.48 -19.53
CA THR A 132 -22.42 2.22 -20.88
C THR A 132 -20.89 2.20 -20.76
N LEU A 133 -20.27 1.04 -21.06
CA LEU A 133 -18.83 0.86 -20.96
C LEU A 133 -18.13 1.29 -22.25
N ARG A 134 -16.93 1.86 -22.09
CA ARG A 134 -16.07 2.34 -23.18
C ARG A 134 -14.58 2.20 -22.82
N ALA A 135 -13.71 2.56 -23.74
CA ALA A 135 -12.26 2.61 -23.45
C ALA A 135 -11.97 3.61 -22.32
N PRO A 136 -11.05 3.29 -21.41
CA PRO A 136 -10.65 4.22 -20.35
C PRO A 136 -9.93 5.43 -20.97
N ALA A 137 -10.03 6.59 -20.32
CA ALA A 137 -9.32 7.79 -20.73
C ALA A 137 -7.81 7.58 -20.63
N ALA A 138 -7.06 8.07 -21.62
CA ALA A 138 -5.61 7.91 -21.66
C ALA A 138 -4.90 8.53 -20.44
N GLU A 139 -5.38 9.67 -19.96
CA GLU A 139 -4.87 10.36 -18.78
C GLU A 139 -5.09 9.52 -17.50
N THR A 140 -6.27 8.91 -17.36
CA THR A 140 -6.57 8.02 -16.23
C THR A 140 -5.70 6.76 -16.28
N VAL A 141 -5.50 6.19 -17.48
CA VAL A 141 -4.57 5.06 -17.66
C VAL A 141 -3.16 5.43 -17.23
N ALA A 142 -2.66 6.59 -17.66
CA ALA A 142 -1.33 7.06 -17.30
C ALA A 142 -1.16 7.27 -15.78
N ALA A 143 -2.22 7.73 -15.10
CA ALA A 143 -2.18 7.98 -13.66
C ALA A 143 -2.34 6.73 -12.81
N LEU A 144 -3.15 5.75 -13.24
CA LEU A 144 -3.60 4.65 -12.40
C LEU A 144 -3.02 3.27 -12.77
N ALA A 145 -2.54 3.06 -14.00
CA ALA A 145 -2.20 1.71 -14.46
C ALA A 145 -1.10 1.06 -13.61
N GLU A 146 0.00 1.74 -13.37
CA GLU A 146 1.11 1.21 -12.59
C GLU A 146 0.75 0.99 -11.12
N PRO A 147 0.20 1.99 -10.37
CA PRO A 147 -0.16 1.79 -8.97
C PRO A 147 -1.24 0.72 -8.76
N LEU A 148 -2.23 0.65 -9.66
CA LEU A 148 -3.23 -0.41 -9.59
C LEU A 148 -2.63 -1.78 -9.90
N ALA A 149 -1.71 -1.89 -10.85
CA ALA A 149 -1.03 -3.16 -11.14
C ALA A 149 -0.25 -3.67 -9.92
N GLU A 150 0.47 -2.78 -9.22
CA GLU A 150 1.17 -3.11 -7.97
C GLU A 150 0.19 -3.64 -6.90
N ARG A 151 -0.92 -2.92 -6.66
CA ARG A 151 -1.90 -3.34 -5.65
C ARG A 151 -2.62 -4.62 -6.03
N LEU A 152 -2.99 -4.78 -7.28
CA LEU A 152 -3.65 -5.99 -7.79
C LEU A 152 -2.71 -7.20 -7.71
N ALA A 153 -1.40 -7.00 -7.82
CA ALA A 153 -0.42 -8.06 -7.61
C ALA A 153 -0.44 -8.61 -6.17
N ASP A 154 -0.71 -7.77 -5.17
CA ASP A 154 -0.88 -8.20 -3.77
C ASP A 154 -2.16 -9.05 -3.57
N LEU A 155 -3.15 -8.88 -4.44
CA LEU A 155 -4.42 -9.62 -4.41
C LEU A 155 -4.40 -10.93 -5.23
N ARG A 156 -3.24 -11.33 -5.78
CA ARG A 156 -3.11 -12.60 -6.51
C ARG A 156 -3.54 -13.79 -5.65
N GLY A 157 -4.33 -14.66 -6.25
CA GLY A 157 -4.91 -15.81 -5.57
C GLY A 157 -6.27 -15.52 -4.89
N MET A 158 -6.61 -14.25 -4.65
CA MET A 158 -7.92 -13.83 -4.16
C MET A 158 -8.85 -13.41 -5.32
N ILE A 159 -8.27 -12.96 -6.44
CA ILE A 159 -8.98 -12.57 -7.66
C ILE A 159 -8.42 -13.30 -8.88
N ALA A 160 -9.25 -13.55 -9.87
CA ALA A 160 -8.84 -14.20 -11.11
C ALA A 160 -8.42 -13.20 -12.20
N GLY A 161 -8.86 -11.96 -12.13
CA GLY A 161 -8.54 -10.93 -13.11
C GLY A 161 -9.04 -9.56 -12.72
N ALA A 162 -8.46 -8.54 -13.35
CA ALA A 162 -8.89 -7.16 -13.21
C ALA A 162 -8.78 -6.40 -14.53
N ALA A 163 -9.66 -5.42 -14.74
CA ALA A 163 -9.62 -4.57 -15.91
C ALA A 163 -10.21 -3.19 -15.61
N LEU A 164 -9.61 -2.14 -16.16
CA LEU A 164 -10.11 -0.77 -16.08
C LEU A 164 -10.86 -0.41 -17.36
N VAL A 165 -12.05 0.15 -17.20
CA VAL A 165 -12.89 0.64 -18.30
C VAL A 165 -13.35 2.06 -17.97
N GLY A 166 -13.71 2.82 -18.99
CA GLY A 166 -14.46 4.06 -18.85
C GLY A 166 -15.97 3.75 -18.78
N ALA A 167 -16.71 4.65 -18.13
CA ALA A 167 -18.15 4.60 -18.05
C ALA A 167 -18.74 5.98 -18.37
N GLY A 168 -19.95 6.02 -18.95
CA GLY A 168 -20.66 7.22 -19.30
C GLY A 168 -21.40 7.11 -20.62
N ASP A 169 -22.24 8.10 -20.92
CA ASP A 169 -23.00 8.18 -22.15
C ASP A 169 -22.14 8.58 -23.36
N ALA A 170 -22.75 8.82 -24.51
CA ALA A 170 -22.10 9.04 -25.81
C ALA A 170 -21.37 10.39 -25.92
N GLY A 171 -20.28 10.60 -25.17
CA GLY A 171 -19.36 11.73 -25.30
C GLY A 171 -17.99 11.31 -25.85
N GLU A 172 -17.07 12.26 -26.06
CA GLU A 172 -15.69 11.97 -26.51
C GLU A 172 -14.85 11.30 -25.44
N SER A 173 -15.06 11.66 -24.15
CA SER A 173 -14.34 11.09 -23.00
C SER A 173 -15.30 10.40 -22.04
N PRO A 174 -14.85 9.38 -21.29
CA PRO A 174 -15.66 8.77 -20.24
C PRO A 174 -15.93 9.78 -19.11
N GLU A 175 -17.14 9.71 -18.53
CA GLU A 175 -17.55 10.55 -17.39
C GLU A 175 -16.97 10.06 -16.07
N SER A 176 -16.78 8.74 -15.95
CA SER A 176 -16.16 8.06 -14.79
C SER A 176 -15.42 6.81 -15.25
N HIS A 177 -14.84 6.08 -14.31
CA HIS A 177 -14.15 4.82 -14.61
C HIS A 177 -14.65 3.71 -13.69
N VAL A 178 -14.48 2.46 -14.15
CA VAL A 178 -14.82 1.27 -13.37
C VAL A 178 -13.66 0.29 -13.42
N LEU A 179 -13.19 -0.11 -12.24
CA LEU A 179 -12.27 -1.22 -12.07
C LEU A 179 -13.08 -2.50 -11.90
N MET A 180 -13.12 -3.32 -12.94
CA MET A 180 -13.82 -4.60 -12.95
C MET A 180 -12.92 -5.66 -12.34
N ILE A 181 -13.41 -6.36 -11.31
CA ILE A 181 -12.73 -7.46 -10.63
C ILE A 181 -13.46 -8.75 -10.91
N ALA A 182 -12.77 -9.77 -11.37
CA ALA A 182 -13.31 -11.09 -11.67
C ALA A 182 -12.78 -12.16 -10.71
N GLY A 183 -13.62 -13.17 -10.41
CA GLY A 183 -13.23 -14.35 -9.65
C GLY A 183 -13.02 -14.15 -8.16
N ALA A 184 -13.46 -13.01 -7.58
CA ALA A 184 -13.46 -12.79 -6.15
C ALA A 184 -14.62 -13.52 -5.46
N PRO A 185 -14.36 -14.39 -4.45
CA PRO A 185 -15.42 -14.99 -3.65
C PRO A 185 -16.29 -13.91 -2.98
N SER A 186 -17.60 -14.12 -2.89
CA SER A 186 -18.53 -13.10 -2.37
C SER A 186 -18.20 -12.64 -0.95
N GLU A 187 -17.71 -13.54 -0.11
CA GLU A 187 -17.27 -13.24 1.26
C GLU A 187 -16.00 -12.35 1.30
N GLU A 188 -15.18 -12.35 0.28
CA GLU A 188 -13.94 -11.55 0.21
C GLU A 188 -14.14 -10.20 -0.50
N GLN A 189 -15.22 -10.04 -1.28
CA GLN A 189 -15.49 -8.81 -2.04
C GLN A 189 -15.48 -7.53 -1.19
N PRO A 190 -16.07 -7.48 0.02
CA PRO A 190 -16.01 -6.28 0.84
C PRO A 190 -14.58 -5.89 1.25
N ALA A 191 -13.74 -6.87 1.58
CA ALA A 191 -12.34 -6.63 1.95
C ALA A 191 -11.51 -6.16 0.74
N ILE A 192 -11.70 -6.78 -0.43
CA ILE A 192 -11.06 -6.39 -1.69
C ILE A 192 -11.51 -4.98 -2.09
N ALA A 193 -12.81 -4.69 -2.03
CA ALA A 193 -13.34 -3.35 -2.33
C ALA A 193 -12.75 -2.28 -1.41
N LYS A 194 -12.65 -2.58 -0.11
CA LYS A 194 -12.02 -1.69 0.89
C LYS A 194 -10.54 -1.44 0.55
N ALA A 195 -9.78 -2.49 0.26
CA ALA A 195 -8.37 -2.37 -0.10
C ALA A 195 -8.14 -1.53 -1.37
N LEU A 196 -9.02 -1.67 -2.38
CA LEU A 196 -8.97 -0.88 -3.60
C LEU A 196 -9.41 0.57 -3.37
N ALA A 197 -10.44 0.80 -2.54
CA ALA A 197 -10.86 2.15 -2.16
C ALA A 197 -9.74 2.92 -1.42
N GLU A 198 -9.04 2.26 -0.50
CA GLU A 198 -7.85 2.82 0.14
C GLU A 198 -6.78 3.18 -0.90
N THR A 199 -6.46 2.24 -1.80
CA THR A 199 -5.46 2.49 -2.85
C THR A 199 -5.83 3.71 -3.69
N LEU A 200 -7.08 3.80 -4.14
CA LEU A 200 -7.57 4.94 -4.92
C LEU A 200 -7.50 6.26 -4.14
N ALA A 201 -7.67 6.24 -2.81
CA ALA A 201 -7.55 7.43 -1.96
C ALA A 201 -6.10 7.98 -1.87
N PHE A 202 -5.10 7.15 -2.15
CA PHE A 202 -3.70 7.58 -2.25
C PHE A 202 -3.32 8.09 -3.64
N LEU A 203 -4.17 7.89 -4.65
CA LEU A 203 -3.90 8.29 -6.04
C LEU A 203 -4.54 9.65 -6.37
N PRO A 204 -4.04 10.32 -7.42
CA PRO A 204 -4.67 11.55 -7.88
C PRO A 204 -6.16 11.32 -8.21
N PRO A 205 -7.06 12.20 -7.76
CA PRO A 205 -8.48 12.05 -8.05
C PRO A 205 -8.74 12.10 -9.55
N GLN A 206 -9.55 11.17 -10.03
CA GLN A 206 -9.93 11.08 -11.44
C GLN A 206 -11.27 11.77 -11.69
N PRO A 207 -11.49 12.37 -12.85
CA PRO A 207 -12.81 12.91 -13.24
C PRO A 207 -13.88 11.83 -13.08
N GLY A 208 -15.00 12.17 -12.43
CA GLY A 208 -16.10 11.25 -12.16
C GLY A 208 -15.81 10.10 -11.19
N GLY A 209 -14.56 9.98 -10.72
CA GLY A 209 -14.15 8.92 -9.82
C GLY A 209 -13.83 7.59 -10.50
N VAL A 210 -13.49 6.60 -9.66
CA VAL A 210 -13.26 5.20 -10.08
C VAL A 210 -14.07 4.29 -9.16
N ASP A 211 -15.06 3.61 -9.72
CA ASP A 211 -15.86 2.62 -9.00
C ASP A 211 -15.21 1.24 -9.09
N VAL A 212 -15.46 0.39 -8.10
CA VAL A 212 -15.05 -1.02 -8.12
C VAL A 212 -16.28 -1.89 -8.37
N SER A 213 -16.21 -2.76 -9.38
CA SER A 213 -17.32 -3.66 -9.71
C SER A 213 -16.82 -5.11 -9.73
N PHE A 214 -17.55 -6.00 -9.07
CA PHE A 214 -17.30 -7.44 -9.15
C PHE A 214 -18.13 -8.03 -10.27
N ALA A 215 -17.47 -8.48 -11.34
CA ALA A 215 -18.11 -8.93 -12.56
C ALA A 215 -17.82 -10.41 -12.83
N GLU A 216 -18.86 -11.16 -13.19
CA GLU A 216 -18.72 -12.53 -13.67
C GLU A 216 -18.44 -12.59 -15.18
N THR A 217 -18.65 -11.48 -15.89
CA THR A 217 -18.48 -11.39 -17.35
C THR A 217 -17.07 -10.96 -17.71
N ALA A 218 -16.56 -11.49 -18.82
CA ALA A 218 -15.26 -11.09 -19.35
C ALA A 218 -15.25 -9.59 -19.70
N PRO A 219 -14.17 -8.87 -19.38
CA PRO A 219 -14.05 -7.46 -19.71
C PRO A 219 -14.05 -7.24 -21.23
N PRO A 220 -14.62 -6.13 -21.72
CA PRO A 220 -14.63 -5.78 -23.13
C PRO A 220 -13.23 -5.76 -23.76
N ALA A 221 -13.14 -5.88 -25.09
CA ALA A 221 -11.86 -5.89 -25.79
C ALA A 221 -11.06 -4.57 -25.67
N PHE A 222 -11.74 -3.46 -25.44
CA PHE A 222 -11.13 -2.14 -25.26
C PHE A 222 -10.67 -1.85 -23.82
N ALA A 223 -10.95 -2.75 -22.87
CA ALA A 223 -10.54 -2.57 -21.47
C ALA A 223 -9.02 -2.65 -21.31
N LEU A 224 -8.45 -1.83 -20.44
CA LEU A 224 -7.09 -2.03 -19.95
C LEU A 224 -7.10 -3.23 -18.98
N ARG A 225 -6.47 -4.31 -19.36
CA ARG A 225 -6.38 -5.54 -18.56
C ARG A 225 -5.12 -5.55 -17.74
N PHE A 226 -5.21 -5.98 -16.49
CA PHE A 226 -4.06 -6.19 -15.61
C PHE A 226 -3.65 -7.66 -15.67
N ASP A 227 -2.37 -7.91 -15.94
CA ASP A 227 -1.82 -9.27 -15.94
C ASP A 227 -1.56 -9.71 -14.49
N LEU A 228 -2.35 -10.66 -14.03
CA LEU A 228 -2.24 -11.27 -12.71
C LEU A 228 -1.59 -12.66 -12.78
N SER A 229 -1.04 -13.04 -13.92
CA SER A 229 -0.33 -14.30 -14.08
C SER A 229 0.79 -14.39 -13.05
N ILE A 230 0.84 -15.49 -12.33
CA ILE A 230 2.00 -15.81 -11.50
C ILE A 230 3.11 -16.17 -12.48
N GLU A 231 4.16 -15.34 -12.59
CA GLU A 231 5.38 -15.78 -13.21
C GLU A 231 5.83 -17.06 -12.49
N GLN A 232 5.64 -18.21 -13.12
CA GLN A 232 6.21 -19.43 -12.60
C GLN A 232 7.73 -19.23 -12.61
N ALA A 233 8.28 -19.02 -11.42
CA ALA A 233 9.73 -18.98 -11.27
C ALA A 233 10.28 -20.22 -11.98
N THR A 234 11.02 -20.02 -13.07
CA THR A 234 11.66 -21.11 -13.80
C THR A 234 12.41 -21.92 -12.77
N PRO A 235 12.10 -23.22 -12.57
CA PRO A 235 12.75 -23.99 -11.54
C PRO A 235 14.26 -23.90 -11.76
N ALA A 236 14.98 -23.44 -10.75
CA ALA A 236 16.43 -23.33 -10.83
C ALA A 236 17.00 -24.66 -11.33
N PRO A 237 17.90 -24.66 -12.31
CA PRO A 237 18.44 -25.89 -12.86
C PRO A 237 18.95 -26.75 -11.71
N ALA A 238 18.46 -28.00 -11.65
CA ALA A 238 18.80 -28.92 -10.59
C ALA A 238 20.33 -29.04 -10.52
N ARG A 239 20.91 -28.63 -9.39
CA ARG A 239 22.36 -28.78 -9.18
C ARG A 239 22.71 -30.26 -9.39
N PRO A 240 23.68 -30.61 -10.28
CA PRO A 240 24.09 -31.98 -10.47
C PRO A 240 24.52 -32.51 -9.11
N LYS A 241 23.91 -33.61 -8.68
CA LYS A 241 24.35 -34.35 -7.48
C LYS A 241 25.74 -34.89 -7.77
N GLY A 242 26.77 -34.23 -7.27
CA GLY A 242 28.11 -34.77 -7.28
C GLY A 242 28.16 -36.11 -6.50
N PRO A 243 29.10 -37.01 -6.84
CA PRO A 243 29.22 -38.26 -6.12
C PRO A 243 29.48 -38.02 -4.63
N PRO A 244 28.96 -38.88 -3.73
CA PRO A 244 29.16 -38.74 -2.29
C PRO A 244 30.64 -38.81 -1.95
N ILE A 245 31.13 -37.77 -1.25
CA ILE A 245 32.49 -37.80 -0.71
C ILE A 245 32.46 -38.70 0.55
N LEU A 246 32.97 -39.91 0.43
CA LEU A 246 33.24 -40.79 1.58
C LEU A 246 34.47 -40.24 2.30
N ARG A 247 34.35 -39.91 3.56
CA ARG A 247 35.43 -39.73 4.53
C ARG A 247 35.37 -40.85 5.54
#